data_c35d754c14771bbc12e003ed0d3b3bed
#
_entry.id   c35d754c14771bbc12e003ed0d3b3bed
#
_cell.length_a   1.000
_cell.length_b   1.000
_cell.length_c   1.000
_cell.angle_alpha   90.00
_cell.angle_beta   90.00
_cell.angle_gamma   90.00
#
_symmetry.space_group_name_H-M   'P 1'
#
loop_
_entity.id
_entity.type
_entity.pdbx_description
1 polymer ?
#
loop_
_entity_poly.entity_id
_entity_poly.type
_entity_poly.pdbx_seq_one_letter_code
_entity_poly.pdbx_strand_id
1 'polypeptide(L)'
;MLNITQSTLSQQIKQLENELGVMLFERSSHRVRLTDVGEAFLPEARHTLHAADMCIDRMNDIRGLKAGCLNIGSTFSFIPLLKDTVLLFMKEYPDIKLNIHCHDMETLMRMVKDRELDVALSYKPTSVSPEIESHILFDNQLAVVVSEHHPLAGAERVKCADLKRFPFVMPAKGLQARNAFDLLTRGSESQFNVRLEINEVNVIIDLVRSSKFLVTVISQAAVSHIPGIKVIALDHPNTQMEGSFHILKDSYIKRSTKEFLKMLCENKSYNIALLDML
;
A
#
# COMPACT_ATOMS: atom_id res chain seq x y z
N MET A 1 -15.47 17.86 -1.01
CA MET A 1 -15.34 19.29 -1.33
C MET A 1 -16.04 20.09 -0.24
N LEU A 2 -15.35 21.06 0.35
CA LEU A 2 -15.99 22.03 1.27
C LEU A 2 -16.86 22.96 0.40
N ASN A 3 -18.19 22.93 0.57
CA ASN A 3 -19.12 23.79 -0.18
C ASN A 3 -19.06 25.26 0.30
N ILE A 4 -17.84 25.84 0.32
CA ILE A 4 -17.58 27.22 0.75
C ILE A 4 -16.83 27.98 -0.33
N THR A 5 -16.98 29.31 -0.35
CA THR A 5 -16.26 30.18 -1.30
C THR A 5 -14.80 30.34 -0.87
N GLN A 6 -13.93 30.71 -1.82
CA GLN A 6 -12.52 31.01 -1.54
C GLN A 6 -12.38 32.15 -0.49
N SER A 7 -13.24 33.15 -0.57
CA SER A 7 -13.24 34.26 0.40
C SER A 7 -13.57 33.80 1.79
N THR A 8 -14.59 32.94 1.96
CA THR A 8 -14.95 32.33 3.26
C THR A 8 -13.81 31.51 3.83
N LEU A 9 -13.19 30.66 3.00
CA LEU A 9 -12.02 29.86 3.42
C LEU A 9 -10.88 30.75 3.89
N SER A 10 -10.54 31.81 3.13
CA SER A 10 -9.49 32.75 3.50
C SER A 10 -9.77 33.48 4.82
N GLN A 11 -11.03 33.83 5.08
CA GLN A 11 -11.42 34.46 6.34
C GLN A 11 -11.29 33.50 7.53
N GLN A 12 -11.73 32.24 7.36
CA GLN A 12 -11.61 31.23 8.42
C GLN A 12 -10.15 30.93 8.76
N ILE A 13 -9.29 30.79 7.74
CA ILE A 13 -7.84 30.60 7.97
C ILE A 13 -7.25 31.81 8.71
N LYS A 14 -7.57 33.04 8.29
CA LYS A 14 -7.09 34.26 8.97
C LYS A 14 -7.58 34.36 10.40
N GLN A 15 -8.81 33.93 10.67
CA GLN A 15 -9.34 33.90 12.04
C GLN A 15 -8.55 32.89 12.88
N LEU A 16 -8.30 31.68 12.39
CA LEU A 16 -7.49 30.67 13.06
C LEU A 16 -6.07 31.18 13.34
N GLU A 17 -5.41 31.80 12.36
CA GLU A 17 -4.08 32.42 12.53
C GLU A 17 -4.07 33.49 13.61
N ASN A 18 -5.13 34.33 13.68
CA ASN A 18 -5.28 35.34 14.72
C ASN A 18 -5.51 34.74 16.12
N GLU A 19 -6.31 33.68 16.24
CA GLU A 19 -6.57 32.97 17.49
C GLU A 19 -5.30 32.28 18.02
N LEU A 20 -4.50 31.70 17.11
CA LEU A 20 -3.23 31.06 17.45
C LEU A 20 -2.09 32.06 17.65
N GLY A 21 -2.22 33.30 17.20
CA GLY A 21 -1.18 34.33 17.23
C GLY A 21 0.00 34.07 16.30
N VAL A 22 -0.14 33.17 15.32
CA VAL A 22 0.91 32.78 14.38
C VAL A 22 0.38 32.65 12.96
N MET A 23 1.24 32.88 11.97
CA MET A 23 0.90 32.65 10.57
C MET A 23 1.16 31.18 10.19
N LEU A 24 0.15 30.52 9.66
CA LEU A 24 0.27 29.14 9.19
C LEU A 24 0.62 29.07 7.70
N PHE A 25 0.32 30.13 6.94
CA PHE A 25 0.56 30.19 5.51
C PHE A 25 1.39 31.41 5.10
N GLU A 26 2.39 31.18 4.27
CA GLU A 26 3.04 32.23 3.47
C GLU A 26 2.26 32.44 2.18
N ARG A 27 1.82 33.66 1.95
CA ARG A 27 1.03 34.02 0.76
C ARG A 27 1.87 34.93 -0.14
N SER A 28 2.17 34.47 -1.35
CA SER A 28 2.69 35.31 -2.44
C SER A 28 1.63 35.44 -3.54
N SER A 29 1.84 36.37 -4.48
CA SER A 29 0.94 36.60 -5.61
C SER A 29 0.70 35.36 -6.49
N HIS A 30 1.56 34.34 -6.40
CA HIS A 30 1.52 33.16 -7.27
C HIS A 30 1.54 31.82 -6.51
N ARG A 31 1.75 31.81 -5.19
CA ARG A 31 1.87 30.57 -4.41
C ARG A 31 1.40 30.78 -2.96
N VAL A 32 0.78 29.72 -2.44
CA VAL A 32 0.47 29.57 -1.01
C VAL A 32 1.29 28.37 -0.52
N ARG A 33 2.07 28.55 0.55
CA ARG A 33 2.87 27.51 1.18
C ARG A 33 2.61 27.53 2.69
N LEU A 34 2.81 26.43 3.36
CA LEU A 34 2.86 26.41 4.81
C LEU A 34 4.12 27.13 5.29
N THR A 35 4.04 27.82 6.43
CA THR A 35 5.19 28.24 7.21
C THR A 35 5.75 27.04 7.97
N ASP A 36 6.96 27.16 8.56
CA ASP A 36 7.50 26.12 9.44
C ASP A 36 6.53 25.78 10.60
N VAL A 37 5.86 26.82 11.14
CA VAL A 37 4.80 26.64 12.16
C VAL A 37 3.58 25.94 11.57
N GLY A 38 3.19 26.26 10.35
CA GLY A 38 2.11 25.61 9.62
C GLY A 38 2.39 24.14 9.34
N GLU A 39 3.63 23.79 8.97
CA GLU A 39 4.07 22.41 8.79
C GLU A 39 4.02 21.61 10.09
N ALA A 40 4.41 22.20 11.20
CA ALA A 40 4.31 21.60 12.54
C ALA A 40 2.85 21.48 13.02
N PHE A 41 2.00 22.46 12.71
CA PHE A 41 0.60 22.51 13.16
C PHE A 41 -0.29 21.52 12.37
N LEU A 42 -0.03 21.30 11.09
CA LEU A 42 -0.89 20.50 10.22
C LEU A 42 -1.12 19.06 10.70
N PRO A 43 -0.11 18.30 11.16
CA PRO A 43 -0.31 16.97 11.73
C PRO A 43 -1.22 17.00 12.96
N GLU A 44 -1.02 17.94 13.86
CA GLU A 44 -1.82 18.06 15.11
C GLU A 44 -3.28 18.43 14.82
N ALA A 45 -3.52 19.31 13.85
CA ALA A 45 -4.86 19.63 13.38
C ALA A 45 -5.56 18.41 12.79
N ARG A 46 -4.85 17.61 11.98
CA ARG A 46 -5.37 16.33 11.43
C ARG A 46 -5.68 15.33 12.53
N HIS A 47 -4.81 15.17 13.53
CA HIS A 47 -5.03 14.31 14.69
C HIS A 47 -6.29 14.71 15.47
N THR A 48 -6.49 16.02 15.67
CA THR A 48 -7.67 16.54 16.36
C THR A 48 -8.97 16.24 15.61
N LEU A 49 -8.99 16.48 14.30
CA LEU A 49 -10.14 16.16 13.45
C LEU A 49 -10.43 14.66 13.44
N HIS A 50 -9.39 13.85 13.31
CA HIS A 50 -9.54 12.40 13.36
C HIS A 50 -10.09 11.92 14.70
N ALA A 51 -9.64 12.49 15.83
CA ALA A 51 -10.19 12.16 17.15
C ALA A 51 -11.68 12.49 17.26
N ALA A 52 -12.13 13.59 16.64
CA ALA A 52 -13.55 13.93 16.56
C ALA A 52 -14.34 12.90 15.71
N ASP A 53 -13.82 12.51 14.55
CA ASP A 53 -14.41 11.47 13.69
C ASP A 53 -14.49 10.13 14.43
N MET A 54 -13.47 9.77 15.19
CA MET A 54 -13.44 8.55 16.01
C MET A 54 -14.54 8.52 17.08
N CYS A 55 -14.90 9.69 17.65
CA CYS A 55 -16.04 9.76 18.57
C CYS A 55 -17.34 9.39 17.86
N ILE A 56 -17.54 9.89 16.64
CA ILE A 56 -18.71 9.58 15.81
C ILE A 56 -18.74 8.10 15.44
N ASP A 57 -17.61 7.54 15.01
CA ASP A 57 -17.49 6.12 14.65
C ASP A 57 -17.81 5.20 15.83
N ARG A 58 -17.28 5.51 17.05
CA ARG A 58 -17.61 4.76 18.26
C ARG A 58 -19.10 4.81 18.60
N MET A 59 -19.73 5.95 18.44
CA MET A 59 -21.17 6.08 18.67
C MET A 59 -21.98 5.26 17.66
N ASN A 60 -21.57 5.25 16.40
CA ASN A 60 -22.19 4.44 15.34
C ASN A 60 -22.02 2.94 15.62
N ASP A 61 -20.84 2.51 16.05
CA ASP A 61 -20.57 1.12 16.42
C ASP A 61 -21.45 0.65 17.59
N ILE A 62 -21.61 1.49 18.65
CA ILE A 62 -22.49 1.19 19.80
C ILE A 62 -23.96 1.08 19.38
N ARG A 63 -24.41 1.90 18.45
CA ARG A 63 -25.79 1.88 17.94
C ARG A 63 -26.06 0.74 16.96
N GLY A 64 -25.02 -0.04 16.61
CA GLY A 64 -25.12 -1.09 15.62
C GLY A 64 -25.30 -0.57 14.19
N LEU A 65 -25.11 0.73 13.96
CA LEU A 65 -25.16 1.32 12.64
C LEU A 65 -23.94 0.87 11.86
N LYS A 66 -24.17 0.33 10.69
CA LYS A 66 -23.13 -0.13 9.77
C LYS A 66 -22.67 0.98 8.78
N ALA A 67 -23.12 2.20 9.00
CA ALA A 67 -22.78 3.36 8.18
C ALA A 67 -21.43 3.99 8.62
N GLY A 68 -20.73 4.58 7.68
CA GLY A 68 -19.46 5.26 7.96
C GLY A 68 -18.50 5.20 6.78
N CYS A 69 -17.21 5.40 7.09
CA CYS A 69 -16.15 5.36 6.10
C CYS A 69 -15.01 4.46 6.58
N LEU A 70 -14.50 3.63 5.68
CA LEU A 70 -13.33 2.79 5.89
C LEU A 70 -12.23 3.19 4.90
N ASN A 71 -11.10 3.66 5.43
CA ASN A 71 -9.94 4.09 4.65
C ASN A 71 -8.90 2.97 4.62
N ILE A 72 -8.63 2.42 3.45
CA ILE A 72 -7.76 1.27 3.25
C ILE A 72 -6.58 1.68 2.38
N GLY A 73 -5.37 1.44 2.87
CA GLY A 73 -4.15 1.53 2.08
C GLY A 73 -3.77 0.18 1.49
N SER A 74 -3.21 0.16 0.30
CA SER A 74 -2.73 -1.08 -0.32
C SER A 74 -1.53 -0.83 -1.20
N THR A 75 -0.55 -1.72 -1.15
CA THR A 75 0.45 -1.81 -2.22
C THR A 75 -0.11 -2.60 -3.40
N PHE A 76 0.48 -2.43 -4.57
CA PHE A 76 0.05 -3.13 -5.79
C PHE A 76 -0.10 -4.65 -5.60
N SER A 77 0.81 -5.26 -4.87
CA SER A 77 0.84 -6.72 -4.68
C SER A 77 -0.41 -7.30 -4.00
N PHE A 78 -1.18 -6.46 -3.31
CA PHE A 78 -2.39 -6.86 -2.59
C PHE A 78 -3.67 -6.57 -3.37
N ILE A 79 -3.59 -5.95 -4.57
CA ILE A 79 -4.77 -5.61 -5.37
C ILE A 79 -5.68 -6.83 -5.67
N PRO A 80 -5.14 -8.02 -6.05
CA PRO A 80 -6.00 -9.18 -6.30
C PRO A 80 -6.81 -9.59 -5.07
N LEU A 81 -6.17 -9.70 -3.90
CA LEU A 81 -6.81 -10.01 -2.62
C LEU A 81 -7.82 -8.93 -2.22
N LEU A 82 -7.43 -7.68 -2.32
CA LEU A 82 -8.26 -6.52 -1.99
C LEU A 82 -9.51 -6.46 -2.86
N LYS A 83 -9.39 -6.69 -4.17
CA LYS A 83 -10.52 -6.66 -5.12
C LYS A 83 -11.64 -7.61 -4.70
N ASP A 84 -11.31 -8.86 -4.42
CA ASP A 84 -12.30 -9.87 -4.08
C ASP A 84 -12.96 -9.55 -2.72
N THR A 85 -12.18 -9.12 -1.73
CA THR A 85 -12.68 -8.72 -0.42
C THR A 85 -13.58 -7.47 -0.50
N VAL A 86 -13.20 -6.47 -1.29
CA VAL A 86 -13.99 -5.24 -1.49
C VAL A 86 -15.36 -5.56 -2.08
N LEU A 87 -15.41 -6.41 -3.11
CA LEU A 87 -16.68 -6.79 -3.74
C LEU A 87 -17.64 -7.49 -2.75
N LEU A 88 -17.09 -8.38 -1.92
CA LEU A 88 -17.88 -9.06 -0.87
C LEU A 88 -18.32 -8.07 0.21
N PHE A 89 -17.41 -7.20 0.67
CA PHE A 89 -17.68 -6.22 1.72
C PHE A 89 -18.77 -5.22 1.31
N MET A 90 -18.69 -4.68 0.08
CA MET A 90 -19.69 -3.75 -0.45
C MET A 90 -21.09 -4.40 -0.55
N LYS A 91 -21.16 -5.69 -0.81
CA LYS A 91 -22.43 -6.43 -0.84
C LYS A 91 -23.02 -6.59 0.55
N GLU A 92 -22.19 -6.90 1.55
CA GLU A 92 -22.64 -7.16 2.93
C GLU A 92 -22.89 -5.85 3.71
N TYR A 93 -22.12 -4.79 3.40
CA TYR A 93 -22.14 -3.50 4.09
C TYR A 93 -22.37 -2.34 3.11
N PRO A 94 -23.52 -2.23 2.46
CA PRO A 94 -23.77 -1.27 1.37
C PRO A 94 -23.71 0.21 1.82
N ASP A 95 -23.91 0.48 3.10
CA ASP A 95 -23.94 1.83 3.67
C ASP A 95 -22.55 2.31 4.15
N ILE A 96 -21.50 1.45 4.04
CA ILE A 96 -20.14 1.82 4.39
C ILE A 96 -19.39 2.28 3.13
N LYS A 97 -18.92 3.51 3.13
CA LYS A 97 -18.07 4.04 2.06
C LYS A 97 -16.66 3.51 2.19
N LEU A 98 -16.12 2.91 1.14
CA LEU A 98 -14.71 2.52 1.06
C LEU A 98 -13.90 3.61 0.33
N ASN A 99 -12.80 4.04 0.95
CA ASN A 99 -11.77 4.84 0.31
C ASN A 99 -10.50 3.98 0.22
N ILE A 100 -10.00 3.75 -1.00
CA ILE A 100 -8.84 2.89 -1.22
C ILE A 100 -7.71 3.76 -1.77
N HIS A 101 -6.55 3.68 -1.12
CA HIS A 101 -5.35 4.43 -1.45
C HIS A 101 -4.25 3.45 -1.86
N CYS A 102 -3.77 3.56 -3.11
CA CYS A 102 -2.69 2.72 -3.63
C CYS A 102 -1.38 3.52 -3.65
N HIS A 103 -0.43 3.13 -2.79
CA HIS A 103 0.86 3.79 -2.66
C HIS A 103 1.98 2.78 -2.40
N ASP A 104 3.22 3.26 -2.39
CA ASP A 104 4.35 2.51 -1.86
C ASP A 104 4.22 2.31 -0.34
N MET A 105 4.98 1.36 0.18
CA MET A 105 4.91 0.97 1.59
C MET A 105 5.24 2.13 2.55
N GLU A 106 6.25 2.94 2.24
CA GLU A 106 6.68 4.04 3.11
C GLU A 106 5.58 5.09 3.26
N THR A 107 4.96 5.46 2.14
CA THR A 107 3.80 6.36 2.12
C THR A 107 2.63 5.79 2.91
N LEU A 108 2.31 4.50 2.74
CA LEU A 108 1.23 3.86 3.48
C LEU A 108 1.49 3.83 4.99
N MET A 109 2.73 3.51 5.42
CA MET A 109 3.08 3.51 6.85
C MET A 109 2.96 4.91 7.45
N ARG A 110 3.37 5.95 6.73
CA ARG A 110 3.16 7.33 7.15
C ARG A 110 1.66 7.67 7.26
N MET A 111 0.85 7.30 6.27
CA MET A 111 -0.60 7.54 6.30
C MET A 111 -1.30 6.81 7.46
N VAL A 112 -0.83 5.61 7.84
CA VAL A 112 -1.32 4.91 9.04
C VAL A 112 -0.97 5.70 10.31
N LYS A 113 0.28 6.17 10.43
CA LYS A 113 0.72 7.01 11.57
C LYS A 113 -0.07 8.30 11.67
N ASP A 114 -0.27 8.96 10.53
CA ASP A 114 -1.02 10.22 10.42
C ASP A 114 -2.54 10.00 10.55
N ARG A 115 -2.99 8.76 10.80
CA ARG A 115 -4.40 8.35 10.94
C ARG A 115 -5.26 8.65 9.70
N GLU A 116 -4.64 8.79 8.54
CA GLU A 116 -5.33 8.93 7.25
C GLU A 116 -5.90 7.59 6.77
N LEU A 117 -5.34 6.47 7.25
CA LEU A 117 -5.80 5.11 6.96
C LEU A 117 -6.20 4.38 8.25
N ASP A 118 -7.26 3.58 8.15
CA ASP A 118 -7.70 2.66 9.20
C ASP A 118 -6.85 1.37 9.20
N VAL A 119 -6.42 0.94 8.01
CA VAL A 119 -5.59 -0.24 7.78
C VAL A 119 -4.79 -0.08 6.49
N ALA A 120 -3.57 -0.62 6.46
CA ALA A 120 -2.76 -0.75 5.26
C ALA A 120 -2.38 -2.21 4.99
N LEU A 121 -2.39 -2.60 3.72
CA LEU A 121 -2.00 -3.93 3.23
C LEU A 121 -0.68 -3.81 2.48
N SER A 122 0.37 -4.41 3.01
CA SER A 122 1.69 -4.45 2.37
C SER A 122 2.49 -5.65 2.84
N TYR A 123 3.67 -5.86 2.26
CA TYR A 123 4.62 -6.77 2.89
C TYR A 123 5.23 -6.14 4.13
N LYS A 124 5.61 -7.00 5.08
CA LYS A 124 6.23 -6.56 6.33
C LYS A 124 7.50 -5.77 6.05
N PRO A 125 7.62 -4.53 6.54
CA PRO A 125 8.83 -3.73 6.38
C PRO A 125 10.00 -4.31 7.16
N THR A 126 11.23 -4.07 6.69
CA THR A 126 12.46 -4.48 7.39
C THR A 126 12.67 -3.76 8.72
N SER A 127 12.12 -2.54 8.85
CA SER A 127 12.05 -1.80 10.11
C SER A 127 10.62 -1.31 10.32
N VAL A 128 10.00 -1.70 11.42
CA VAL A 128 8.63 -1.29 11.78
C VAL A 128 8.72 -0.16 12.79
N SER A 129 7.98 0.92 12.56
CA SER A 129 7.81 1.97 13.57
C SER A 129 7.13 1.37 14.82
N PRO A 130 7.58 1.73 16.04
CA PRO A 130 6.96 1.24 17.27
C PRO A 130 5.48 1.63 17.42
N GLU A 131 5.02 2.60 16.64
CA GLU A 131 3.62 3.07 16.62
C GLU A 131 2.71 2.23 15.71
N ILE A 132 3.29 1.34 14.88
CA ILE A 132 2.56 0.50 13.94
C ILE A 132 2.60 -0.95 14.41
N GLU A 133 1.44 -1.56 14.46
CA GLU A 133 1.26 -3.00 14.69
C GLU A 133 1.06 -3.70 13.35
N SER A 134 1.82 -4.80 13.13
CA SER A 134 1.82 -5.53 11.87
C SER A 134 1.45 -6.98 12.12
N HIS A 135 0.46 -7.47 11.40
CA HIS A 135 -0.04 -8.85 11.50
C HIS A 135 0.14 -9.57 10.19
N ILE A 136 0.76 -10.75 10.23
CA ILE A 136 1.01 -11.57 9.04
C ILE A 136 -0.31 -12.16 8.54
N LEU A 137 -0.58 -12.00 7.25
CA LEU A 137 -1.73 -12.59 6.56
C LEU A 137 -1.34 -13.88 5.83
N PHE A 138 -0.26 -13.83 5.06
CA PHE A 138 0.18 -14.97 4.26
C PHE A 138 1.66 -14.89 3.93
N ASP A 139 2.24 -16.06 3.65
CA ASP A 139 3.58 -16.18 3.10
C ASP A 139 3.55 -16.07 1.57
N ASN A 140 4.53 -15.39 1.03
CA ASN A 140 4.72 -15.21 -0.40
C ASN A 140 6.20 -15.22 -0.76
N GLN A 141 6.49 -15.21 -2.06
CA GLN A 141 7.87 -15.19 -2.55
C GLN A 141 8.06 -14.16 -3.66
N LEU A 142 9.25 -13.61 -3.74
CA LEU A 142 9.72 -12.90 -4.90
C LEU A 142 9.93 -13.90 -6.04
N ALA A 143 9.41 -13.61 -7.20
CA ALA A 143 9.51 -14.47 -8.37
C ALA A 143 9.99 -13.68 -9.59
N VAL A 144 10.55 -14.40 -10.54
CA VAL A 144 10.86 -13.89 -11.87
C VAL A 144 9.63 -14.01 -12.74
N VAL A 145 9.32 -12.97 -13.49
CA VAL A 145 8.17 -12.93 -14.39
C VAL A 145 8.67 -12.69 -15.81
N VAL A 146 8.19 -13.52 -16.72
CA VAL A 146 8.53 -13.49 -18.14
C VAL A 146 7.27 -13.75 -18.98
N SER A 147 7.32 -13.45 -20.28
CA SER A 147 6.28 -13.89 -21.21
C SER A 147 6.25 -15.42 -21.31
N GLU A 148 5.10 -16.02 -21.61
CA GLU A 148 4.98 -17.47 -21.92
C GLU A 148 5.81 -17.91 -23.13
N HIS A 149 6.25 -16.96 -23.97
CA HIS A 149 7.12 -17.20 -25.13
C HIS A 149 8.60 -16.91 -24.89
N HIS A 150 8.98 -16.60 -23.63
CA HIS A 150 10.36 -16.30 -23.25
C HIS A 150 11.20 -17.58 -23.19
N PRO A 151 12.52 -17.56 -23.51
CA PRO A 151 13.40 -18.75 -23.39
C PRO A 151 13.39 -19.39 -22.00
N LEU A 152 13.12 -18.66 -20.94
CA LEU A 152 13.01 -19.17 -19.57
C LEU A 152 11.62 -19.72 -19.23
N ALA A 153 10.61 -19.61 -20.10
CA ALA A 153 9.22 -19.94 -19.77
C ALA A 153 9.00 -21.40 -19.34
N GLY A 154 9.88 -22.32 -19.77
CA GLY A 154 9.87 -23.73 -19.39
C GLY A 154 10.63 -24.04 -18.09
N ALA A 155 11.29 -23.08 -17.48
CA ALA A 155 12.04 -23.29 -16.24
C ALA A 155 11.11 -23.22 -15.03
N GLU A 156 11.29 -24.15 -14.08
CA GLU A 156 10.60 -24.08 -12.78
C GLU A 156 11.31 -23.13 -11.80
N ARG A 157 12.66 -23.07 -11.90
CA ARG A 157 13.53 -22.23 -11.06
C ARG A 157 14.61 -21.58 -11.89
N VAL A 158 15.08 -20.39 -11.48
CA VAL A 158 16.15 -19.67 -12.14
C VAL A 158 17.05 -19.00 -11.11
N LYS A 159 18.37 -19.01 -11.34
CA LYS A 159 19.34 -18.33 -10.47
C LYS A 159 19.48 -16.87 -10.88
N CYS A 160 19.79 -15.99 -9.92
CA CYS A 160 20.07 -14.59 -10.21
C CYS A 160 21.16 -14.40 -11.27
N ALA A 161 22.17 -15.28 -11.31
CA ALA A 161 23.24 -15.23 -12.30
C ALA A 161 22.75 -15.43 -13.75
N ASP A 162 21.74 -16.27 -13.94
CA ASP A 162 21.18 -16.57 -15.26
C ASP A 162 20.35 -15.41 -15.84
N LEU A 163 19.84 -14.54 -14.97
CA LEU A 163 19.06 -13.36 -15.34
C LEU A 163 19.91 -12.25 -15.97
N LYS A 164 21.22 -12.18 -15.66
CA LYS A 164 22.13 -11.12 -16.10
C LYS A 164 22.24 -11.01 -17.62
N ARG A 165 21.99 -12.09 -18.35
CA ARG A 165 22.04 -12.14 -19.83
C ARG A 165 20.80 -11.57 -20.52
N PHE A 166 19.70 -11.31 -19.76
CA PHE A 166 18.48 -10.80 -20.32
C PHE A 166 18.29 -9.32 -20.02
N PRO A 167 17.66 -8.56 -20.91
CA PRO A 167 17.30 -7.17 -20.60
C PRO A 167 16.19 -7.14 -19.53
N PHE A 168 16.40 -6.29 -18.52
CA PHE A 168 15.57 -6.22 -17.33
C PHE A 168 14.66 -5.00 -17.38
N VAL A 169 13.37 -5.18 -17.09
CA VAL A 169 12.45 -4.13 -16.68
C VAL A 169 12.36 -4.18 -15.15
N MET A 170 13.00 -3.24 -14.50
CA MET A 170 13.11 -3.24 -13.04
C MET A 170 11.97 -2.42 -12.42
N PRO A 171 11.30 -2.93 -11.39
CA PRO A 171 10.45 -2.10 -10.54
C PRO A 171 11.26 -0.96 -9.93
N ALA A 172 10.71 0.25 -9.87
CA ALA A 172 11.38 1.41 -9.30
C ALA A 172 11.71 1.21 -7.80
N LYS A 173 12.70 1.95 -7.33
CA LYS A 173 13.08 1.99 -5.90
C LYS A 173 11.87 2.38 -5.05
N GLY A 174 11.74 1.76 -3.88
CA GLY A 174 10.57 1.91 -2.99
C GLY A 174 9.49 0.87 -3.21
N LEU A 175 9.39 0.26 -4.41
CA LEU A 175 8.53 -0.89 -4.62
C LEU A 175 9.11 -2.13 -3.92
N GLN A 176 8.26 -2.90 -3.26
CA GLN A 176 8.69 -4.00 -2.38
C GLN A 176 9.43 -5.11 -3.11
N ALA A 177 9.01 -5.46 -4.33
CA ALA A 177 9.73 -6.43 -5.16
C ALA A 177 11.15 -5.95 -5.49
N ARG A 178 11.33 -4.63 -5.74
CA ARG A 178 12.65 -4.05 -5.94
C ARG A 178 13.48 -4.11 -4.68
N ASN A 179 12.94 -3.68 -3.56
CA ASN A 179 13.64 -3.70 -2.27
C ASN A 179 14.08 -5.12 -1.89
N ALA A 180 13.21 -6.11 -2.10
CA ALA A 180 13.54 -7.51 -1.87
C ALA A 180 14.67 -7.98 -2.81
N PHE A 181 14.59 -7.66 -4.11
CA PHE A 181 15.59 -8.07 -5.09
C PHE A 181 16.96 -7.43 -4.83
N ASP A 182 16.99 -6.16 -4.46
CA ASP A 182 18.23 -5.44 -4.12
C ASP A 182 18.91 -6.07 -2.89
N LEU A 183 18.12 -6.56 -1.90
CA LEU A 183 18.65 -7.29 -0.76
C LEU A 183 19.31 -8.62 -1.16
N LEU A 184 18.70 -9.36 -2.10
CA LEU A 184 19.23 -10.64 -2.60
C LEU A 184 20.52 -10.45 -3.43
N THR A 185 20.63 -9.32 -4.11
CA THR A 185 21.68 -9.05 -5.10
C THR A 185 22.74 -8.05 -4.60
N ARG A 186 22.78 -7.78 -3.30
CA ARG A 186 23.73 -6.83 -2.70
C ARG A 186 25.16 -7.06 -3.21
N GLY A 187 25.77 -5.97 -3.73
CA GLY A 187 27.13 -6.01 -4.32
C GLY A 187 27.17 -6.56 -5.75
N SER A 188 26.04 -6.93 -6.36
CA SER A 188 25.99 -7.39 -7.76
C SER A 188 24.95 -6.65 -8.60
N GLU A 189 24.37 -5.54 -8.10
CA GLU A 189 23.28 -4.79 -8.75
C GLU A 189 23.69 -4.26 -10.14
N SER A 190 24.94 -3.79 -10.27
CA SER A 190 25.48 -3.26 -11.54
C SER A 190 25.69 -4.32 -12.63
N GLN A 191 25.52 -5.60 -12.31
CA GLN A 191 25.69 -6.70 -13.26
C GLN A 191 24.41 -7.07 -14.04
N PHE A 192 23.26 -6.49 -13.64
CA PHE A 192 22.01 -6.72 -14.37
C PHE A 192 21.86 -5.70 -15.50
N ASN A 193 21.39 -6.19 -16.68
CA ASN A 193 21.14 -5.34 -17.83
C ASN A 193 19.81 -4.60 -17.71
N VAL A 194 19.72 -3.66 -16.76
CA VAL A 194 18.52 -2.85 -16.54
C VAL A 194 18.33 -1.89 -17.69
N ARG A 195 17.27 -2.08 -18.48
CA ARG A 195 16.92 -1.25 -19.65
C ARG A 195 15.82 -0.24 -19.35
N LEU A 196 14.99 -0.54 -18.35
CA LEU A 196 13.87 0.29 -17.90
C LEU A 196 13.72 0.16 -16.40
N GLU A 197 13.37 1.28 -15.76
CA GLU A 197 12.94 1.32 -14.36
C GLU A 197 11.59 2.05 -14.31
N ILE A 198 10.56 1.40 -13.74
CA ILE A 198 9.18 1.88 -13.78
C ILE A 198 8.54 1.69 -12.40
N ASN A 199 7.78 2.68 -11.94
CA ASN A 199 7.03 2.63 -10.68
C ASN A 199 5.59 2.11 -10.83
N GLU A 200 5.16 1.79 -12.05
CA GLU A 200 3.81 1.28 -12.35
C GLU A 200 3.87 -0.19 -12.77
N VAL A 201 3.45 -1.07 -11.88
CA VAL A 201 3.61 -2.53 -12.05
C VAL A 201 2.77 -3.09 -13.20
N ASN A 202 1.59 -2.53 -13.47
CA ASN A 202 0.77 -2.96 -14.63
C ASN A 202 1.51 -2.74 -15.94
N VAL A 203 2.20 -1.61 -16.09
CA VAL A 203 3.02 -1.30 -17.27
C VAL A 203 4.19 -2.28 -17.39
N ILE A 204 4.84 -2.63 -16.28
CA ILE A 204 5.90 -3.65 -16.26
C ILE A 204 5.36 -4.99 -16.79
N ILE A 205 4.21 -5.43 -16.27
CA ILE A 205 3.58 -6.69 -16.68
C ILE A 205 3.22 -6.68 -18.16
N ASP A 206 2.64 -5.60 -18.66
CA ASP A 206 2.25 -5.50 -20.08
C ASP A 206 3.46 -5.49 -21.01
N LEU A 207 4.54 -4.83 -20.66
CA LEU A 207 5.80 -4.85 -21.41
C LEU A 207 6.41 -6.25 -21.46
N VAL A 208 6.49 -6.91 -20.30
CA VAL A 208 7.05 -8.27 -20.20
C VAL A 208 6.18 -9.25 -20.98
N ARG A 209 4.86 -9.20 -20.85
CA ARG A 209 3.91 -10.05 -21.58
C ARG A 209 4.05 -9.89 -23.09
N SER A 210 4.28 -8.68 -23.56
CA SER A 210 4.41 -8.35 -24.99
C SER A 210 5.80 -8.65 -25.58
N SER A 211 6.76 -9.07 -24.76
CA SER A 211 8.16 -9.28 -25.16
C SER A 211 8.59 -10.73 -25.01
N LYS A 212 9.38 -11.23 -25.96
CA LYS A 212 9.97 -12.57 -25.88
C LYS A 212 11.32 -12.63 -25.16
N PHE A 213 11.83 -11.52 -24.64
CA PHE A 213 13.18 -11.43 -24.06
C PHE A 213 13.30 -10.58 -22.79
N LEU A 214 12.25 -9.85 -22.41
CA LEU A 214 12.27 -9.05 -21.18
C LEU A 214 12.00 -9.92 -19.95
N VAL A 215 12.71 -9.60 -18.87
CA VAL A 215 12.49 -10.19 -17.56
C VAL A 215 12.21 -9.11 -16.52
N THR A 216 11.46 -9.49 -15.49
CA THR A 216 11.25 -8.65 -14.31
C THR A 216 11.16 -9.51 -13.05
N VAL A 217 11.14 -8.87 -11.89
CA VAL A 217 10.87 -9.51 -10.58
C VAL A 217 9.65 -8.87 -9.95
N ILE A 218 8.71 -9.71 -9.53
CA ILE A 218 7.47 -9.28 -8.87
C ILE A 218 7.12 -10.30 -7.80
N SER A 219 6.32 -9.92 -6.83
CA SER A 219 5.75 -10.84 -5.86
C SER A 219 4.83 -11.86 -6.55
N GLN A 220 5.00 -13.13 -6.27
CA GLN A 220 4.26 -14.22 -6.91
C GLN A 220 2.74 -14.04 -6.77
N ALA A 221 2.25 -13.69 -5.58
CA ALA A 221 0.82 -13.51 -5.32
C ALA A 221 0.17 -12.42 -6.19
N ALA A 222 0.93 -11.39 -6.58
CA ALA A 222 0.43 -10.30 -7.40
C ALA A 222 0.13 -10.69 -8.85
N VAL A 223 0.72 -11.78 -9.34
CA VAL A 223 0.75 -12.12 -10.78
C VAL A 223 0.30 -13.54 -11.10
N SER A 224 -0.02 -14.37 -10.10
CA SER A 224 -0.32 -15.81 -10.27
C SER A 224 -1.48 -16.10 -11.23
N HIS A 225 -2.37 -15.15 -11.46
CA HIS A 225 -3.58 -15.34 -12.27
C HIS A 225 -3.58 -14.52 -13.58
N ILE A 226 -2.44 -13.92 -13.95
CA ILE A 226 -2.36 -13.09 -15.16
C ILE A 226 -2.05 -13.97 -16.36
N PRO A 227 -2.89 -14.00 -17.41
CA PRO A 227 -2.64 -14.79 -18.61
C PRO A 227 -1.49 -14.21 -19.45
N GLY A 228 -0.80 -15.08 -20.20
CA GLY A 228 0.27 -14.68 -21.14
C GLY A 228 1.63 -14.46 -20.49
N ILE A 229 1.76 -14.70 -19.18
CA ILE A 229 3.03 -14.66 -18.46
C ILE A 229 3.33 -15.99 -17.77
N LYS A 230 4.61 -16.19 -17.46
CA LYS A 230 5.10 -17.28 -16.61
C LYS A 230 5.78 -16.71 -15.38
N VAL A 231 5.43 -17.28 -14.23
CA VAL A 231 6.02 -16.98 -12.94
C VAL A 231 7.00 -18.10 -12.61
N ILE A 232 8.26 -17.75 -12.42
CA ILE A 232 9.36 -18.69 -12.22
C ILE A 232 9.96 -18.44 -10.86
N ALA A 233 10.12 -19.50 -10.06
CA ALA A 233 10.71 -19.37 -8.75
C ALA A 233 12.19 -18.90 -8.83
N LEU A 234 12.57 -17.95 -8.01
CA LEU A 234 13.95 -17.51 -7.89
C LEU A 234 14.70 -18.48 -6.96
N ASP A 235 15.76 -19.11 -7.47
CA ASP A 235 16.58 -20.06 -6.71
C ASP A 235 17.53 -19.29 -5.76
N HIS A 236 16.96 -18.85 -4.65
CA HIS A 236 17.67 -18.14 -3.58
C HIS A 236 16.95 -18.36 -2.23
N PRO A 237 17.68 -18.54 -1.11
CA PRO A 237 17.06 -18.86 0.19
C PRO A 237 16.20 -17.74 0.78
N ASN A 238 16.46 -16.48 0.44
CA ASN A 238 15.84 -15.32 1.06
C ASN A 238 14.78 -14.65 0.16
N THR A 239 14.03 -15.44 -0.59
CA THR A 239 12.96 -14.91 -1.47
C THR A 239 11.64 -14.67 -0.73
N GLN A 240 11.53 -15.07 0.52
CA GLN A 240 10.31 -14.98 1.30
C GLN A 240 9.90 -13.51 1.55
N MET A 241 8.60 -13.28 1.46
CA MET A 241 7.94 -12.00 1.70
C MET A 241 6.69 -12.28 2.53
N GLU A 242 6.58 -11.68 3.72
CA GLU A 242 5.41 -11.83 4.59
C GLU A 242 4.35 -10.78 4.24
N GLY A 243 3.26 -11.22 3.63
CA GLY A 243 2.09 -10.39 3.39
C GLY A 243 1.41 -10.05 4.71
N SER A 244 1.19 -8.78 5.00
CA SER A 244 0.72 -8.30 6.30
C SER A 244 -0.32 -7.19 6.17
N PHE A 245 -1.14 -7.03 7.20
CA PHE A 245 -1.86 -5.78 7.42
C PHE A 245 -1.20 -4.99 8.56
N HIS A 246 -1.35 -3.70 8.49
CA HIS A 246 -0.73 -2.73 9.41
C HIS A 246 -1.80 -1.79 9.93
N ILE A 247 -1.83 -1.60 11.24
CA ILE A 247 -2.74 -0.69 11.94
C ILE A 247 -1.95 0.18 12.91
N LEU A 248 -2.53 1.27 13.33
CA LEU A 248 -1.94 2.09 14.36
C LEU A 248 -2.09 1.39 15.72
N LYS A 249 -0.98 1.22 16.42
CA LYS A 249 -0.92 0.56 17.72
C LYS A 249 -1.73 1.34 18.76
N ASP A 250 -2.33 0.63 19.70
CA ASP A 250 -3.11 1.18 20.80
C ASP A 250 -4.25 2.13 20.37
N SER A 251 -4.66 2.06 19.11
CA SER A 251 -5.80 2.84 18.59
C SER A 251 -7.10 2.04 18.63
N TYR A 252 -8.21 2.75 18.65
CA TYR A 252 -9.51 2.10 18.50
C TYR A 252 -9.66 1.55 17.08
N ILE A 253 -9.97 0.28 16.97
CA ILE A 253 -10.26 -0.37 15.68
C ILE A 253 -11.77 -0.34 15.47
N LYS A 254 -12.23 0.35 14.43
CA LYS A 254 -13.63 0.44 14.04
C LYS A 254 -14.22 -0.95 13.76
N ARG A 255 -15.48 -1.14 14.04
CA ARG A 255 -16.17 -2.39 13.70
C ARG A 255 -16.08 -2.71 12.21
N SER A 256 -16.21 -1.70 11.34
CA SER A 256 -16.04 -1.87 9.90
C SER A 256 -14.66 -2.40 9.50
N THR A 257 -13.60 -1.93 10.17
CA THR A 257 -12.23 -2.42 9.96
C THR A 257 -12.11 -3.90 10.39
N LYS A 258 -12.67 -4.27 11.55
CA LYS A 258 -12.66 -5.67 12.03
C LYS A 258 -13.37 -6.61 11.06
N GLU A 259 -14.57 -6.24 10.62
CA GLU A 259 -15.35 -7.07 9.68
C GLU A 259 -14.62 -7.17 8.32
N PHE A 260 -14.02 -6.08 7.84
CA PHE A 260 -13.21 -6.11 6.61
C PHE A 260 -12.01 -7.05 6.73
N LEU A 261 -11.24 -6.95 7.82
CA LEU A 261 -10.09 -7.81 8.07
C LEU A 261 -10.51 -9.28 8.22
N LYS A 262 -11.64 -9.54 8.89
CA LYS A 262 -12.20 -10.90 8.99
C LYS A 262 -12.51 -11.47 7.59
N MET A 263 -13.20 -10.72 6.74
CA MET A 263 -13.51 -11.14 5.36
C MET A 263 -12.24 -11.31 4.54
N LEU A 264 -11.23 -10.47 4.75
CA LEU A 264 -9.92 -10.57 4.11
C LEU A 264 -9.24 -11.90 4.48
N CYS A 265 -9.25 -12.28 5.76
CA CYS A 265 -8.68 -13.53 6.27
C CYS A 265 -9.46 -14.78 5.81
N GLU A 266 -10.76 -14.67 5.65
CA GLU A 266 -11.61 -15.77 5.17
C GLU A 266 -11.52 -16.01 3.65
N ASN A 267 -10.80 -15.15 2.92
CA ASN A 267 -10.65 -15.28 1.47
C ASN A 267 -9.81 -16.51 1.11
N LYS A 268 -10.49 -17.56 0.62
CA LYS A 268 -9.89 -18.87 0.29
C LYS A 268 -8.85 -18.84 -0.84
N SER A 269 -8.76 -17.76 -1.58
CA SER A 269 -7.76 -17.61 -2.67
C SER A 269 -6.34 -17.50 -2.14
N TYR A 270 -6.17 -17.20 -0.87
CA TYR A 270 -4.89 -17.10 -0.17
C TYR A 270 -4.99 -17.95 1.10
N ASN A 271 -3.99 -18.79 1.37
CA ASN A 271 -3.90 -19.59 2.59
C ASN A 271 -3.58 -18.66 3.77
N ILE A 272 -4.58 -17.91 4.23
CA ILE A 272 -4.44 -16.92 5.29
C ILE A 272 -4.68 -17.64 6.62
N ALA A 273 -3.69 -17.59 7.50
CA ALA A 273 -3.85 -18.09 8.87
C ALA A 273 -4.83 -17.17 9.63
N LEU A 274 -5.96 -17.71 10.06
CA LEU A 274 -6.84 -17.04 11.01
C LEU A 274 -6.07 -16.86 12.34
N LEU A 275 -5.71 -15.63 12.61
CA LEU A 275 -5.20 -15.26 13.92
C LEU A 275 -6.37 -14.86 14.82
N ASP A 276 -6.45 -15.48 16.01
CA ASP A 276 -7.39 -15.15 17.10
C ASP A 276 -7.16 -13.74 17.70
N MET A 277 -7.07 -12.71 16.85
CA MET A 277 -6.57 -11.40 17.25
C MET A 277 -7.51 -10.20 17.00
N LEU A 278 -8.80 -10.46 16.77
CA LEU A 278 -9.78 -9.34 16.59
C LEU A 278 -10.89 -9.36 17.65
#